data_37c5c426b7b1bd5d3aa51bb6fc5edd4a
#
_entry.id   37c5c426b7b1bd5d3aa51bb6fc5edd4a
#
_cell.length_a   1.000
_cell.length_b   1.000
_cell.length_c   1.000
_cell.angle_alpha   90.00
_cell.angle_beta   90.00
_cell.angle_gamma   90.00
#
_symmetry.space_group_name_H-M   'P 1'
#
loop_
_entity.id
_entity.type
_entity.pdbx_description
1 polymer ?
#
loop_
_entity_poly.entity_id
_entity_poly.type
_entity_poly.pdbx_seq_one_letter_code
_entity_poly.pdbx_strand_id
1 'polypeptide(L)'
;ILLRSNLGFLCRENGLQEAADSLYKQVMELAEAHKDSLRLATSLVNRADIYIENGEGYYDIAEGYLKRALKLAENFENRYNKDIIYRSLGYLFEYQGKLQDAIFWANKGIGFDGDTLQRQGCYLVLGSAYAQSGQYDSARIYLNRCLYSENYYTIANAYMRLSEVAKALGDSDEALEYELKYVAYKDSIKLLERPVQLVSLFKDITYSQSLEHYKSYLILLRFALIVILLLLLFFVVSL
;
A
#
# COMPACT_ATOMS: atom_id res chain seq x y z
N ILE A 1 7.89 -12.91 4.14
CA ILE A 1 7.72 -11.52 3.71
C ILE A 1 6.51 -11.40 2.79
N LEU A 2 6.46 -12.06 1.63
CA LEU A 2 5.41 -11.91 0.62
C LEU A 2 3.99 -12.14 1.19
N LEU A 3 3.78 -13.18 1.98
CA LEU A 3 2.48 -13.47 2.59
C LEU A 3 2.00 -12.32 3.49
N ARG A 4 2.90 -11.75 4.30
CA ARG A 4 2.55 -10.60 5.15
C ARG A 4 2.24 -9.34 4.34
N SER A 5 2.97 -9.10 3.24
CA SER A 5 2.68 -7.98 2.34
C SER A 5 1.29 -8.11 1.72
N ASN A 6 0.94 -9.30 1.21
CA ASN A 6 -0.36 -9.55 0.62
C ASN A 6 -1.49 -9.43 1.65
N LEU A 7 -1.27 -9.93 2.87
CA LEU A 7 -2.24 -9.78 3.94
C LEU A 7 -2.39 -8.31 4.36
N GLY A 8 -1.29 -7.56 4.43
CA GLY A 8 -1.33 -6.12 4.70
C GLY A 8 -2.16 -5.37 3.67
N PHE A 9 -2.00 -5.70 2.38
CA PHE A 9 -2.82 -5.17 1.31
C PHE A 9 -4.30 -5.49 1.52
N LEU A 10 -4.64 -6.76 1.75
CA LEU A 10 -6.02 -7.17 2.00
C LEU A 10 -6.62 -6.49 3.24
N CYS A 11 -5.85 -6.34 4.33
CA CYS A 11 -6.31 -5.62 5.52
C CYS A 11 -6.63 -4.16 5.21
N ARG A 12 -5.76 -3.46 4.45
CA ARG A 12 -5.99 -2.07 4.06
C ARG A 12 -7.26 -1.93 3.22
N GLU A 13 -7.43 -2.76 2.21
CA GLU A 13 -8.60 -2.73 1.33
C GLU A 13 -9.93 -3.01 2.08
N ASN A 14 -9.85 -3.73 3.21
CA ASN A 14 -11.00 -3.97 4.08
C ASN A 14 -11.14 -2.94 5.24
N GLY A 15 -10.43 -1.84 5.20
CA GLY A 15 -10.48 -0.80 6.22
C GLY A 15 -9.82 -1.15 7.55
N LEU A 16 -9.07 -2.26 7.62
CA LEU A 16 -8.33 -2.70 8.81
C LEU A 16 -6.94 -2.04 8.82
N GLN A 17 -6.89 -0.71 8.85
CA GLN A 17 -5.67 0.07 8.67
C GLN A 17 -4.61 -0.21 9.72
N GLU A 18 -4.98 -0.37 10.99
CA GLU A 18 -4.03 -0.69 12.08
C GLU A 18 -3.36 -2.06 11.86
N ALA A 19 -4.13 -3.04 11.43
CA ALA A 19 -3.62 -4.37 11.12
C ALA A 19 -2.70 -4.32 9.90
N ALA A 20 -3.06 -3.58 8.87
CA ALA A 20 -2.24 -3.38 7.68
C ALA A 20 -0.91 -2.68 8.04
N ASP A 21 -0.93 -1.61 8.83
CA ASP A 21 0.28 -0.90 9.25
C ASP A 21 1.21 -1.81 10.06
N SER A 22 0.65 -2.60 11.00
CA SER A 22 1.41 -3.58 11.79
C SER A 22 2.10 -4.62 10.90
N LEU A 23 1.38 -5.15 9.90
CA LEU A 23 1.93 -6.14 8.96
C LEU A 23 3.04 -5.54 8.09
N TYR A 24 2.85 -4.35 7.55
CA TYR A 24 3.87 -3.67 6.76
C TYR A 24 5.10 -3.29 7.58
N LYS A 25 4.93 -2.92 8.86
CA LYS A 25 6.05 -2.71 9.79
C LYS A 25 6.89 -3.98 9.95
N GLN A 26 6.25 -5.14 10.16
CA GLN A 26 6.95 -6.43 10.23
C GLN A 26 7.67 -6.77 8.92
N VAL A 27 7.05 -6.46 7.76
CA VAL A 27 7.69 -6.65 6.45
C VAL A 27 8.93 -5.77 6.33
N MET A 28 8.88 -4.52 6.79
CA MET A 28 10.04 -3.62 6.79
C MET A 28 11.18 -4.17 7.63
N GLU A 29 10.90 -4.61 8.87
CA GLU A 29 11.90 -5.20 9.78
C GLU A 29 12.58 -6.43 9.16
N LEU A 30 11.79 -7.31 8.56
CA LEU A 30 12.31 -8.49 7.84
C LEU A 30 13.11 -8.12 6.59
N ALA A 31 12.66 -7.13 5.82
CA ALA A 31 13.35 -6.68 4.61
C ALA A 31 14.70 -6.01 4.97
N GLU A 32 14.76 -5.25 6.05
CA GLU A 32 16.01 -4.68 6.58
C GLU A 32 16.97 -5.77 7.03
N ALA A 33 16.50 -6.75 7.79
CA ALA A 33 17.32 -7.87 8.28
C ALA A 33 17.92 -8.70 7.13
N HIS A 34 17.16 -8.86 6.03
CA HIS A 34 17.60 -9.59 4.83
C HIS A 34 18.25 -8.71 3.76
N LYS A 35 18.43 -7.41 4.01
CA LYS A 35 18.94 -6.42 3.03
C LYS A 35 18.14 -6.40 1.72
N ASP A 36 16.84 -6.67 1.79
CA ASP A 36 15.92 -6.67 0.66
C ASP A 36 15.38 -5.25 0.44
N SER A 37 16.16 -4.43 -0.25
CA SER A 37 15.83 -3.02 -0.50
C SER A 37 14.53 -2.86 -1.29
N LEU A 38 14.19 -3.83 -2.15
CA LEU A 38 12.98 -3.80 -2.94
C LEU A 38 11.73 -3.94 -2.07
N ARG A 39 11.67 -4.97 -1.23
CA ARG A 39 10.55 -5.18 -0.31
C ARG A 39 10.46 -4.10 0.74
N LEU A 40 11.61 -3.57 1.18
CA LEU A 40 11.65 -2.41 2.07
C LEU A 40 10.99 -1.19 1.41
N ALA A 41 11.37 -0.84 0.18
CA ALA A 41 10.78 0.28 -0.54
C ALA A 41 9.27 0.10 -0.75
N THR A 42 8.82 -1.09 -1.17
CA THR A 42 7.39 -1.38 -1.35
C THR A 42 6.61 -1.24 -0.03
N SER A 43 7.16 -1.71 1.08
CA SER A 43 6.49 -1.60 2.39
C SER A 43 6.43 -0.16 2.90
N LEU A 44 7.47 0.64 2.63
CA LEU A 44 7.46 2.07 2.91
C LEU A 44 6.36 2.78 2.14
N VAL A 45 6.19 2.46 0.86
CA VAL A 45 5.09 3.00 0.03
C VAL A 45 3.73 2.61 0.58
N ASN A 46 3.52 1.33 0.88
CA ASN A 46 2.24 0.85 1.40
C ASN A 46 1.87 1.51 2.74
N ARG A 47 2.85 1.73 3.62
CA ARG A 47 2.64 2.50 4.86
C ARG A 47 2.34 3.97 4.57
N ALA A 48 3.05 4.59 3.63
CA ALA A 48 2.76 5.95 3.22
C ALA A 48 1.33 6.11 2.72
N ASP A 49 0.84 5.17 1.90
CA ASP A 49 -0.54 5.17 1.40
C ASP A 49 -1.55 5.15 2.57
N ILE A 50 -1.33 4.35 3.64
CA ILE A 50 -2.18 4.35 4.85
C ILE A 50 -2.18 5.73 5.51
N TYR A 51 -1.01 6.36 5.67
CA TYR A 51 -0.90 7.67 6.31
C TYR A 51 -1.52 8.79 5.46
N ILE A 52 -1.48 8.69 4.13
CA ILE A 52 -2.20 9.60 3.23
C ILE A 52 -3.71 9.48 3.45
N GLU A 53 -4.23 8.26 3.52
CA GLU A 53 -5.65 7.98 3.74
C GLU A 53 -6.14 8.45 5.12
N ASN A 54 -5.25 8.50 6.13
CA ASN A 54 -5.55 9.00 7.47
C ASN A 54 -5.68 10.53 7.56
N GLY A 55 -5.30 11.27 6.51
CA GLY A 55 -5.55 12.70 6.37
C GLY A 55 -4.40 13.62 6.75
N GLU A 56 -4.69 14.92 6.81
CA GLU A 56 -3.70 16.01 6.87
C GLU A 56 -2.67 15.87 7.98
N GLY A 57 -3.05 15.42 9.16
CA GLY A 57 -2.13 15.27 10.30
C GLY A 57 -1.00 14.27 10.08
N TYR A 58 -1.06 13.47 9.01
CA TYR A 58 -0.13 12.39 8.74
C TYR A 58 0.68 12.56 7.43
N TYR A 59 0.44 13.62 6.65
CA TYR A 59 1.11 13.83 5.36
C TYR A 59 2.63 13.94 5.48
N ASP A 60 3.16 14.55 6.51
CA ASP A 60 4.61 14.67 6.73
C ASP A 60 5.25 13.28 6.98
N ILE A 61 4.54 12.41 7.69
CA ILE A 61 4.97 11.02 7.93
C ILE A 61 4.99 10.25 6.60
N ALA A 62 3.91 10.36 5.81
CA ALA A 62 3.81 9.74 4.51
C ALA A 62 4.93 10.20 3.57
N GLU A 63 5.20 11.50 3.52
CA GLU A 63 6.26 12.08 2.71
C GLU A 63 7.64 11.55 3.12
N GLY A 64 7.89 11.41 4.41
CA GLY A 64 9.13 10.82 4.94
C GLY A 64 9.33 9.38 4.45
N TYR A 65 8.29 8.55 4.49
CA TYR A 65 8.34 7.19 3.95
C TYR A 65 8.59 7.17 2.44
N LEU A 66 7.90 8.02 1.67
CA LEU A 66 8.06 8.08 0.21
C LEU A 66 9.45 8.58 -0.21
N LYS A 67 10.00 9.59 0.48
CA LYS A 67 11.38 10.05 0.26
C LYS A 67 12.40 8.94 0.53
N ARG A 68 12.21 8.18 1.61
CA ARG A 68 13.07 7.02 1.92
C ARG A 68 12.95 5.92 0.86
N ALA A 69 11.74 5.60 0.40
CA ALA A 69 11.50 4.64 -0.67
C ALA A 69 12.16 5.09 -1.98
N LEU A 70 12.05 6.37 -2.34
CA LEU A 70 12.65 6.95 -3.54
C LEU A 70 14.17 6.84 -3.51
N LYS A 71 14.80 7.15 -2.37
CA LYS A 71 16.26 7.02 -2.20
C LYS A 71 16.73 5.56 -2.36
N LEU A 72 15.98 4.60 -1.81
CA LEU A 72 16.29 3.18 -2.02
C LEU A 72 16.18 2.79 -3.50
N ALA A 73 15.18 3.32 -4.20
CA ALA A 73 14.91 3.02 -5.60
C ALA A 73 15.90 3.66 -6.59
N GLU A 74 16.71 4.64 -6.17
CA GLU A 74 17.79 5.20 -7.01
C GLU A 74 18.79 4.14 -7.44
N ASN A 75 19.04 3.17 -6.58
CA ASN A 75 19.98 2.06 -6.80
C ASN A 75 19.34 0.85 -7.52
N PHE A 76 18.06 0.91 -7.88
CA PHE A 76 17.41 -0.18 -8.59
C PHE A 76 17.62 -0.07 -10.09
N GLU A 77 18.19 -1.10 -10.69
CA GLU A 77 18.28 -1.24 -12.15
C GLU A 77 16.87 -1.38 -12.76
N ASN A 78 15.94 -1.97 -12.01
CA ASN A 78 14.59 -2.22 -12.48
C ASN A 78 13.67 -1.00 -12.20
N ARG A 79 13.18 -0.39 -13.28
CA ARG A 79 12.28 0.79 -13.27
C ARG A 79 10.91 0.52 -12.63
N TYR A 80 10.47 -0.73 -12.63
CA TYR A 80 9.13 -1.18 -12.19
C TYR A 80 8.71 -0.64 -10.81
N ASN A 81 9.65 -0.54 -9.88
CA ASN A 81 9.34 -0.12 -8.52
C ASN A 81 9.32 1.40 -8.31
N LYS A 82 9.82 2.17 -9.25
CA LYS A 82 9.76 3.64 -9.19
C LYS A 82 8.35 4.15 -9.50
N ASP A 83 7.61 3.44 -10.33
CA ASP A 83 6.25 3.82 -10.74
C ASP A 83 5.29 3.83 -9.55
N ILE A 84 5.40 2.84 -8.66
CA ILE A 84 4.61 2.79 -7.43
C ILE A 84 4.89 4.01 -6.55
N ILE A 85 6.18 4.38 -6.40
CA ILE A 85 6.60 5.52 -5.59
C ILE A 85 6.07 6.82 -6.21
N TYR A 86 6.19 6.99 -7.53
CA TYR A 86 5.72 8.19 -8.22
C TYR A 86 4.20 8.33 -8.14
N ARG A 87 3.46 7.22 -8.28
CA ARG A 87 2.02 7.21 -8.05
C ARG A 87 1.67 7.68 -6.65
N SER A 88 2.30 7.13 -5.61
CA SER A 88 1.98 7.48 -4.22
C SER A 88 2.43 8.90 -3.86
N LEU A 89 3.52 9.41 -4.45
CA LEU A 89 3.85 10.84 -4.38
C LEU A 89 2.78 11.70 -5.05
N GLY A 90 2.28 11.27 -6.21
CA GLY A 90 1.17 11.94 -6.88
C GLY A 90 -0.08 11.98 -5.99
N TYR A 91 -0.46 10.88 -5.35
CA TYR A 91 -1.56 10.82 -4.38
C TYR A 91 -1.33 11.77 -3.20
N LEU A 92 -0.15 11.74 -2.59
CA LEU A 92 0.16 12.60 -1.45
C LEU A 92 -0.06 14.08 -1.81
N PHE A 93 0.48 14.53 -2.93
CA PHE A 93 0.37 15.92 -3.35
C PHE A 93 -1.05 16.29 -3.80
N GLU A 94 -1.81 15.34 -4.38
CA GLU A 94 -3.23 15.53 -4.66
C GLU A 94 -4.01 15.79 -3.37
N TYR A 95 -3.83 14.95 -2.35
CA TYR A 95 -4.50 15.09 -1.05
C TYR A 95 -4.08 16.36 -0.30
N GLN A 96 -2.85 16.85 -0.51
CA GLN A 96 -2.39 18.14 -0.01
C GLN A 96 -2.95 19.35 -0.80
N GLY A 97 -3.69 19.13 -1.88
CA GLY A 97 -4.15 20.20 -2.78
C GLY A 97 -3.03 20.80 -3.65
N LYS A 98 -1.83 20.24 -3.64
CA LYS A 98 -0.68 20.65 -4.45
C LYS A 98 -0.76 20.03 -5.83
N LEU A 99 -1.77 20.46 -6.63
CA LEU A 99 -2.18 19.79 -7.85
C LEU A 99 -1.09 19.74 -8.93
N GLN A 100 -0.24 20.77 -9.02
CA GLN A 100 0.87 20.80 -9.98
C GLN A 100 1.93 19.75 -9.66
N ASP A 101 2.24 19.57 -8.38
CA ASP A 101 3.18 18.55 -7.92
C ASP A 101 2.58 17.14 -8.13
N ALA A 102 1.28 16.97 -7.88
CA ALA A 102 0.57 15.72 -8.16
C ALA A 102 0.65 15.34 -9.65
N ILE A 103 0.38 16.30 -10.55
CA ILE A 103 0.49 16.12 -11.99
C ILE A 103 1.94 15.80 -12.40
N PHE A 104 2.93 16.49 -11.83
CA PHE A 104 4.35 16.23 -12.11
C PHE A 104 4.73 14.78 -11.79
N TRP A 105 4.43 14.32 -10.58
CA TRP A 105 4.80 12.97 -10.15
C TRP A 105 4.04 11.88 -10.89
N ALA A 106 2.74 12.07 -11.14
CA ALA A 106 1.95 11.12 -11.91
C ALA A 106 2.43 11.00 -13.36
N ASN A 107 2.77 12.10 -14.02
CA ASN A 107 3.37 12.08 -15.36
C ASN A 107 4.72 11.37 -15.38
N LYS A 108 5.53 11.53 -14.32
CA LYS A 108 6.79 10.82 -14.18
C LYS A 108 6.58 9.30 -14.08
N GLY A 109 5.51 8.85 -13.41
CA GLY A 109 5.11 7.44 -13.34
C GLY A 109 4.62 6.88 -14.68
N ILE A 110 3.92 7.69 -15.49
CA ILE A 110 3.46 7.25 -16.83
C ILE A 110 4.63 7.11 -17.81
N GLY A 111 5.66 7.94 -17.70
CA GLY A 111 6.79 8.02 -18.63
C GLY A 111 7.70 6.80 -18.63
N PHE A 112 7.42 5.80 -17.81
CA PHE A 112 8.15 4.52 -17.81
C PHE A 112 7.36 3.44 -18.55
N ASP A 113 8.05 2.58 -19.28
CA ASP A 113 7.48 1.35 -19.90
C ASP A 113 7.19 0.30 -18.80
N GLY A 114 6.39 0.68 -17.82
CA GLY A 114 6.01 -0.13 -16.67
C GLY A 114 4.70 -0.88 -16.88
N ASP A 115 4.33 -1.66 -15.88
CA ASP A 115 3.08 -2.42 -15.82
C ASP A 115 1.86 -1.52 -16.02
N THR A 116 0.91 -2.01 -16.79
CA THR A 116 -0.35 -1.33 -17.11
C THR A 116 -1.11 -0.91 -15.85
N LEU A 117 -1.04 -1.71 -14.78
CA LEU A 117 -1.72 -1.46 -13.51
C LEU A 117 -1.19 -0.21 -12.80
N GLN A 118 0.14 -0.04 -12.76
CA GLN A 118 0.77 1.14 -12.12
C GLN A 118 0.46 2.41 -12.92
N ARG A 119 0.48 2.33 -14.24
CA ARG A 119 0.11 3.43 -15.13
C ARG A 119 -1.33 3.88 -14.92
N GLN A 120 -2.24 2.94 -14.68
CA GLN A 120 -3.65 3.25 -14.40
C GLN A 120 -3.83 4.00 -13.07
N GLY A 121 -3.05 3.66 -12.04
CA GLY A 121 -3.02 4.44 -10.81
C GLY A 121 -2.53 5.89 -11.04
N CYS A 122 -1.52 6.09 -11.91
CA CYS A 122 -1.08 7.42 -12.28
C CYS A 122 -2.15 8.18 -13.10
N TYR A 123 -2.89 7.49 -13.97
CA TYR A 123 -4.02 8.12 -14.69
C TYR A 123 -5.12 8.55 -13.73
N LEU A 124 -5.40 7.79 -12.68
CA LEU A 124 -6.36 8.18 -11.66
C LEU A 124 -5.94 9.47 -10.94
N VAL A 125 -4.67 9.57 -10.54
CA VAL A 125 -4.11 10.81 -9.95
C VAL A 125 -4.24 11.98 -10.90
N LEU A 126 -3.85 11.82 -12.17
CA LEU A 126 -3.98 12.89 -13.17
C LEU A 126 -5.42 13.31 -13.36
N GLY A 127 -6.32 12.35 -13.52
CA GLY A 127 -7.74 12.62 -13.69
C GLY A 127 -8.33 13.39 -12.52
N SER A 128 -7.97 12.99 -11.29
CA SER A 128 -8.39 13.65 -10.07
C SER A 128 -7.81 15.07 -9.95
N ALA A 129 -6.51 15.23 -10.16
CA ALA A 129 -5.85 16.53 -10.08
C ALA A 129 -6.37 17.53 -11.13
N TYR A 130 -6.64 17.06 -12.36
CA TYR A 130 -7.26 17.88 -13.39
C TYR A 130 -8.71 18.25 -13.06
N ALA A 131 -9.48 17.32 -12.48
CA ALA A 131 -10.83 17.60 -12.01
C ALA A 131 -10.85 18.69 -10.93
N GLN A 132 -9.99 18.56 -9.92
CA GLN A 132 -9.85 19.55 -8.83
C GLN A 132 -9.37 20.91 -9.34
N SER A 133 -8.59 20.96 -10.43
CA SER A 133 -8.15 22.22 -11.06
C SER A 133 -9.16 22.82 -12.04
N GLY A 134 -10.33 22.22 -12.20
CA GLY A 134 -11.38 22.65 -13.14
C GLY A 134 -11.10 22.34 -14.61
N GLN A 135 -10.08 21.54 -14.90
CA GLN A 135 -9.72 21.11 -16.26
C GLN A 135 -10.46 19.81 -16.62
N TYR A 136 -11.80 19.90 -16.74
CA TYR A 136 -12.68 18.74 -16.82
C TYR A 136 -12.47 17.88 -18.08
N ASP A 137 -12.10 18.48 -19.21
CA ASP A 137 -11.80 17.72 -20.43
C ASP A 137 -10.58 16.82 -20.24
N SER A 138 -9.50 17.37 -19.66
CA SER A 138 -8.31 16.59 -19.33
C SER A 138 -8.62 15.50 -18.29
N ALA A 139 -9.42 15.83 -17.26
CA ALA A 139 -9.85 14.89 -16.26
C ALA A 139 -10.58 13.69 -16.89
N ARG A 140 -11.55 13.93 -17.75
CA ARG A 140 -12.29 12.88 -18.48
C ARG A 140 -11.37 11.98 -19.30
N ILE A 141 -10.38 12.53 -20.00
CA ILE A 141 -9.42 11.74 -20.79
C ILE A 141 -8.69 10.72 -19.92
N TYR A 142 -8.14 11.15 -18.79
CA TYR A 142 -7.37 10.26 -17.92
C TYR A 142 -8.26 9.30 -17.13
N LEU A 143 -9.41 9.75 -16.63
CA LEU A 143 -10.35 8.90 -15.89
C LEU A 143 -10.93 7.79 -16.79
N ASN A 144 -11.26 8.10 -18.04
CA ASN A 144 -11.73 7.09 -18.99
C ASN A 144 -10.66 6.02 -19.28
N ARG A 145 -9.37 6.36 -19.26
CA ARG A 145 -8.29 5.35 -19.38
C ARG A 145 -8.28 4.37 -18.22
N CYS A 146 -8.71 4.79 -17.03
CA CYS A 146 -8.81 3.92 -15.86
C CYS A 146 -9.92 2.86 -16.00
N LEU A 147 -10.93 3.09 -16.83
CA LEU A 147 -12.04 2.16 -17.03
C LEU A 147 -11.63 0.87 -17.78
N TYR A 148 -10.48 0.86 -18.43
CA TYR A 148 -9.88 -0.32 -19.07
C TYR A 148 -9.03 -1.15 -18.11
N SER A 149 -9.08 -0.85 -16.80
CA SER A 149 -8.36 -1.57 -15.77
C SER A 149 -8.98 -2.94 -15.50
N GLU A 150 -8.14 -3.91 -15.15
CA GLU A 150 -8.59 -5.18 -14.54
C GLU A 150 -8.85 -5.03 -13.04
N ASN A 151 -8.42 -3.91 -12.44
CA ASN A 151 -8.58 -3.63 -11.02
C ASN A 151 -9.88 -2.89 -10.75
N TYR A 152 -10.82 -3.56 -10.09
CA TYR A 152 -12.13 -3.01 -9.76
C TYR A 152 -12.07 -1.76 -8.88
N TYR A 153 -11.07 -1.64 -8.00
CA TYR A 153 -10.86 -0.41 -7.21
C TYR A 153 -10.53 0.79 -8.09
N THR A 154 -9.65 0.59 -9.08
CA THR A 154 -9.30 1.66 -10.03
C THR A 154 -10.52 2.10 -10.83
N ILE A 155 -11.33 1.14 -11.32
CA ILE A 155 -12.55 1.44 -12.09
C ILE A 155 -13.58 2.15 -11.21
N ALA A 156 -13.82 1.66 -9.98
CA ALA A 156 -14.75 2.29 -9.05
C ALA A 156 -14.35 3.74 -8.76
N ASN A 157 -13.08 3.97 -8.41
CA ASN A 157 -12.59 5.33 -8.16
C ASN A 157 -12.70 6.23 -9.39
N ALA A 158 -12.45 5.70 -10.58
CA ALA A 158 -12.62 6.47 -11.83
C ALA A 158 -14.08 6.89 -12.04
N TYR A 159 -15.05 6.00 -11.83
CA TYR A 159 -16.47 6.34 -11.93
C TYR A 159 -16.90 7.37 -10.87
N MET A 160 -16.40 7.26 -9.64
CA MET A 160 -16.65 8.26 -8.59
C MET A 160 -16.18 9.64 -9.04
N ARG A 161 -14.95 9.76 -9.56
CA ARG A 161 -14.41 11.03 -10.05
C ARG A 161 -15.10 11.54 -11.31
N LEU A 162 -15.52 10.65 -12.22
CA LEU A 162 -16.31 11.03 -13.40
C LEU A 162 -17.66 11.59 -13.00
N SER A 163 -18.33 11.03 -11.98
CA SER A 163 -19.56 11.58 -11.43
C SER A 163 -19.34 12.99 -10.87
N GLU A 164 -18.24 13.23 -10.12
CA GLU A 164 -17.90 14.56 -9.61
C GLU A 164 -17.70 15.57 -10.75
N VAL A 165 -17.02 15.16 -11.82
CA VAL A 165 -16.81 15.99 -13.04
C VAL A 165 -18.13 16.30 -13.72
N ALA A 166 -19.00 15.31 -13.91
CA ALA A 166 -20.32 15.50 -14.53
C ALA A 166 -21.20 16.46 -13.70
N LYS A 167 -21.19 16.33 -12.36
CA LYS A 167 -21.89 17.27 -11.46
C LYS A 167 -21.36 18.70 -11.62
N ALA A 168 -20.05 18.87 -11.68
CA ALA A 168 -19.44 20.18 -11.85
C ALA A 168 -19.77 20.83 -13.21
N LEU A 169 -20.03 20.02 -14.23
CA LEU A 169 -20.48 20.47 -15.55
C LEU A 169 -22.02 20.68 -15.64
N GLY A 170 -22.78 20.31 -14.59
CA GLY A 170 -24.22 20.42 -14.54
C GLY A 170 -24.97 19.27 -15.25
N ASP A 171 -24.28 18.20 -15.64
CA ASP A 171 -24.89 17.04 -16.28
C ASP A 171 -25.32 16.02 -15.21
N SER A 172 -26.53 16.20 -14.70
CA SER A 172 -27.07 15.37 -13.62
C SER A 172 -27.36 13.94 -14.07
N ASP A 173 -27.74 13.72 -15.33
CA ASP A 173 -28.06 12.38 -15.85
C ASP A 173 -26.79 11.55 -15.98
N GLU A 174 -25.72 12.11 -16.54
CA GLU A 174 -24.41 11.47 -16.64
C GLU A 174 -23.81 11.22 -15.25
N ALA A 175 -23.96 12.17 -14.32
CA ALA A 175 -23.50 12.02 -12.94
C ALA A 175 -24.17 10.83 -12.26
N LEU A 176 -25.49 10.69 -12.41
CA LEU A 176 -26.25 9.57 -11.84
C LEU A 176 -25.81 8.23 -12.46
N GLU A 177 -25.60 8.18 -13.78
CA GLU A 177 -25.11 6.98 -14.46
C GLU A 177 -23.77 6.52 -13.88
N TYR A 178 -22.82 7.45 -13.68
CA TYR A 178 -21.52 7.14 -13.09
C TYR A 178 -21.62 6.71 -11.63
N GLU A 179 -22.51 7.31 -10.83
CA GLU A 179 -22.75 6.88 -9.45
C GLU A 179 -23.28 5.44 -9.38
N LEU A 180 -24.21 5.07 -10.23
CA LEU A 180 -24.73 3.70 -10.29
C LEU A 180 -23.62 2.69 -10.64
N LYS A 181 -22.76 3.04 -11.60
CA LYS A 181 -21.59 2.21 -11.95
C LYS A 181 -20.60 2.10 -10.78
N TYR A 182 -20.30 3.21 -10.10
CA TYR A 182 -19.47 3.20 -8.89
C TYR A 182 -20.00 2.24 -7.83
N VAL A 183 -21.30 2.32 -7.52
CA VAL A 183 -21.94 1.44 -6.53
C VAL A 183 -21.84 -0.03 -6.95
N ALA A 184 -22.11 -0.33 -8.22
CA ALA A 184 -22.04 -1.70 -8.75
C ALA A 184 -20.63 -2.31 -8.61
N TYR A 185 -19.58 -1.54 -8.94
CA TYR A 185 -18.20 -1.99 -8.77
C TYR A 185 -17.81 -2.13 -7.30
N LYS A 186 -18.25 -1.22 -6.44
CA LYS A 186 -18.01 -1.27 -4.99
C LYS A 186 -18.67 -2.50 -4.35
N ASP A 187 -19.87 -2.85 -4.77
CA ASP A 187 -20.55 -4.07 -4.30
C ASP A 187 -19.85 -5.34 -4.80
N SER A 188 -19.35 -5.34 -6.03
CA SER A 188 -18.53 -6.43 -6.57
C SER A 188 -17.23 -6.63 -5.76
N ILE A 189 -16.57 -5.55 -5.36
CA ILE A 189 -15.39 -5.57 -4.48
C ILE A 189 -15.75 -6.23 -3.14
N LYS A 190 -16.82 -5.79 -2.47
CA LYS A 190 -17.27 -6.37 -1.20
C LYS A 190 -17.58 -7.87 -1.28
N LEU A 191 -18.10 -8.36 -2.40
CA LEU A 191 -18.34 -9.78 -2.63
C LEU A 191 -17.06 -10.59 -2.77
N LEU A 192 -16.00 -10.00 -3.33
CA LEU A 192 -14.68 -10.61 -3.46
C LEU A 192 -13.92 -10.65 -2.13
N GLU A 193 -14.16 -9.67 -1.27
CA GLU A 193 -13.55 -9.50 0.04
C GLU A 193 -14.35 -10.21 1.13
N ARG A 194 -14.35 -11.54 1.14
CA ARG A 194 -15.03 -12.28 2.22
C ARG A 194 -14.26 -12.11 3.54
N PRO A 195 -14.81 -11.40 4.55
CA PRO A 195 -14.14 -11.12 5.83
C PRO A 195 -13.68 -12.39 6.56
N VAL A 196 -14.37 -13.50 6.34
CA VAL A 196 -14.09 -14.79 6.99
C VAL A 196 -12.72 -15.35 6.61
N GLN A 197 -12.30 -15.20 5.36
CA GLN A 197 -10.98 -15.68 4.90
C GLN A 197 -9.83 -14.81 5.44
N LEU A 198 -10.05 -13.52 5.60
CA LEU A 198 -9.08 -12.60 6.19
C LEU A 198 -8.83 -12.90 7.66
N VAL A 199 -9.89 -13.12 8.44
CA VAL A 199 -9.78 -13.43 9.87
C VAL A 199 -9.08 -14.78 10.11
N SER A 200 -9.32 -15.80 9.28
CA SER A 200 -8.60 -17.07 9.39
C SER A 200 -7.13 -16.95 9.03
N LEU A 201 -6.80 -16.27 7.95
CA LEU A 201 -5.41 -15.97 7.56
C LEU A 201 -4.67 -15.16 8.61
N PHE A 202 -5.34 -14.19 9.23
CA PHE A 202 -4.77 -13.40 10.33
C PHE A 202 -4.48 -14.26 11.56
N LYS A 203 -5.41 -15.14 11.93
CA LYS A 203 -5.22 -16.11 13.02
C LYS A 203 -4.05 -17.05 12.75
N ASP A 204 -3.94 -17.59 11.55
CA ASP A 204 -2.87 -18.52 11.18
C ASP A 204 -1.49 -17.85 11.22
N ILE A 205 -1.39 -16.59 10.78
CA ILE A 205 -0.14 -15.83 10.84
C ILE A 205 0.23 -15.46 12.27
N THR A 206 -0.71 -14.99 13.08
CA THR A 206 -0.44 -14.66 14.50
C THR A 206 -0.10 -15.90 15.29
N TYR A 207 -0.76 -17.04 15.02
CA TYR A 207 -0.44 -18.32 15.64
C TYR A 207 0.95 -18.82 15.24
N SER A 208 1.31 -18.75 13.95
CA SER A 208 2.66 -19.14 13.49
C SER A 208 3.76 -18.28 14.10
N GLN A 209 3.53 -16.97 14.27
CA GLN A 209 4.47 -16.06 14.92
C GLN A 209 4.66 -16.38 16.41
N SER A 210 3.57 -16.65 17.13
CA SER A 210 3.66 -17.05 18.54
C SER A 210 4.39 -18.38 18.70
N LEU A 211 4.21 -19.30 17.76
CA LEU A 211 4.91 -20.59 17.74
C LEU A 211 6.41 -20.44 17.46
N GLU A 212 6.82 -19.57 16.53
CA GLU A 212 8.22 -19.27 16.27
C GLU A 212 8.89 -18.59 17.46
N HIS A 213 8.19 -17.67 18.11
CA HIS A 213 8.70 -17.03 19.33
C HIS A 213 8.86 -18.03 20.49
N TYR A 214 7.90 -18.93 20.64
CA TYR A 214 7.97 -20.01 21.63
C TYR A 214 9.12 -20.98 21.35
N LYS A 215 9.35 -21.37 20.10
CA LYS A 215 10.49 -22.20 19.69
C LYS A 215 11.83 -21.51 20.00
N SER A 216 11.96 -20.24 19.71
CA SER A 216 13.18 -19.46 20.01
C SER A 216 13.41 -19.36 21.52
N TYR A 217 12.36 -19.16 22.30
CA TYR A 217 12.44 -19.18 23.76
C TYR A 217 12.90 -20.54 24.32
N LEU A 218 12.37 -21.65 23.78
CA LEU A 218 12.78 -23.00 24.18
C LEU A 218 14.26 -23.29 23.88
N ILE A 219 14.78 -22.79 22.75
CA ILE A 219 16.19 -22.91 22.38
C ILE A 219 17.07 -22.16 23.38
N LEU A 220 16.72 -20.92 23.75
CA LEU A 220 17.42 -20.14 24.76
C LEU A 220 17.41 -20.83 26.12
N LEU A 221 16.28 -21.39 26.50
CA LEU A 221 16.13 -22.09 27.79
C LEU A 221 16.99 -23.38 27.84
N ARG A 222 17.05 -24.14 26.74
CA ARG A 222 17.94 -25.30 26.59
C ARG A 222 19.40 -24.89 26.68
N PHE A 223 19.80 -23.79 26.05
CA PHE A 223 21.17 -23.28 26.10
C PHE A 223 21.55 -22.86 27.51
N ALA A 224 20.67 -22.13 28.21
CA ALA A 224 20.90 -21.76 29.62
C ALA A 224 21.05 -22.99 30.53
N LEU A 225 20.26 -24.04 30.31
CA LEU A 225 20.32 -25.27 31.07
C LEU A 225 21.66 -26.03 30.88
N ILE A 226 22.15 -26.05 29.61
CA ILE A 226 23.48 -26.63 29.31
C ILE A 226 24.59 -25.84 29.99
N VAL A 227 24.54 -24.51 29.99
CA VAL A 227 25.53 -23.66 30.66
C VAL A 227 25.53 -23.92 32.19
N ILE A 228 24.36 -24.03 32.82
CA ILE A 228 24.23 -24.35 34.25
C ILE A 228 24.82 -25.73 34.54
N LEU A 229 24.55 -26.74 33.74
CA LEU A 229 25.11 -28.09 33.90
C LEU A 229 26.64 -28.10 33.80
N LEU A 230 27.20 -27.36 32.83
CA LEU A 230 28.65 -27.22 32.68
C LEU A 230 29.29 -26.51 33.87
N LEU A 231 28.67 -25.48 34.43
CA LEU A 231 29.14 -24.79 35.63
C LEU A 231 29.09 -25.70 36.87
N LEU A 232 28.04 -26.50 37.03
CA LEU A 232 27.94 -27.49 38.10
C LEU A 232 29.01 -28.57 37.99
N LEU A 233 29.26 -29.06 36.74
CA LEU A 233 30.30 -30.06 36.50
C LEU A 233 31.70 -29.50 36.80
N PHE A 234 31.96 -28.26 36.40
CA PHE A 234 33.22 -27.56 36.74
C PHE A 234 33.38 -27.39 38.24
N PHE A 235 32.32 -27.04 38.95
CA PHE A 235 32.35 -26.94 40.43
C PHE A 235 32.64 -28.26 41.12
N VAL A 236 32.02 -29.36 40.66
CA VAL A 236 32.25 -30.70 41.20
C VAL A 236 33.69 -31.20 40.95
N VAL A 237 34.26 -30.88 39.77
CA VAL A 237 35.65 -31.28 39.43
C VAL A 237 36.70 -30.42 40.16
N SER A 238 36.33 -29.18 40.56
CA SER A 238 37.24 -28.28 41.31
C SER A 238 37.25 -28.50 42.81
N LEU A 239 36.32 -29.29 43.38
CA LEU A 239 36.30 -29.78 44.77
C LEU A 239 37.10 -31.08 44.90
#